data_09d4a07d8a27a037464a9af9aaad66c7
#
_entry.id   09d4a07d8a27a037464a9af9aaad66c7
#
_cell.length_a   1.000
_cell.length_b   1.000
_cell.length_c   1.000
_cell.angle_alpha   90.00
_cell.angle_beta   90.00
_cell.angle_gamma   90.00
#
_symmetry.space_group_name_H-M   'P 1'
#
loop_
_entity.id
_entity.type
_entity.pdbx_description
1 polymer ?
#
loop_
_entity_poly.entity_id
_entity_poly.type
_entity_poly.pdbx_seq_one_letter_code
_entity_poly.pdbx_strand_id
1 'polypeptide(L)'
;MGLDIYLEKFTKPTIDTSKTYTPAELYNKGLSYIAIDDNNIENRLPQKIIDKYCQIVTITEEVIDPEKILPYFKEKYPDTYANITANDTNLCVGSVKSADEITVIITDYNHTIDKLHASVTITSQNQQFDITKTIPIQVYVYQTEEVDYQRKGLNEYGWSLLPENCAYSTNYNNLVELVNEGGLSRSFLNNWIDGETALMAWW
;
A
#
# COMPACT_ATOMS: atom_id res chain seq x y z
N MET A 1 -1.59 20.03 -3.67
CA MET A 1 -0.85 18.80 -3.42
C MET A 1 0.63 19.14 -3.35
N GLY A 2 1.35 18.61 -2.39
CA GLY A 2 2.79 18.78 -2.27
C GLY A 2 3.50 17.59 -2.88
N LEU A 3 4.64 17.81 -3.51
CA LEU A 3 5.57 16.78 -3.90
C LEU A 3 6.67 16.72 -2.85
N ASP A 4 6.89 15.57 -2.28
CA ASP A 4 7.98 15.27 -1.36
C ASP A 4 8.86 14.17 -1.99
N ILE A 5 10.17 14.41 -2.07
CA ILE A 5 11.14 13.51 -2.69
C ILE A 5 12.16 13.13 -1.63
N TYR A 6 12.37 11.85 -1.49
CA TYR A 6 13.24 11.25 -0.50
C TYR A 6 14.33 10.42 -1.15
N LEU A 7 15.52 10.48 -0.61
CA LEU A 7 16.54 9.47 -0.82
C LEU A 7 16.62 8.65 0.47
N GLU A 8 16.28 7.39 0.39
CA GLU A 8 16.26 6.50 1.53
C GLU A 8 17.32 5.42 1.41
N LYS A 9 18.01 5.16 2.52
CA LYS A 9 18.97 4.08 2.65
C LYS A 9 18.30 2.88 3.31
N PHE A 10 18.39 1.73 2.66
CA PHE A 10 17.85 0.48 3.17
C PHE A 10 18.85 -0.22 4.09
N THR A 11 18.32 -0.75 5.18
CA THR A 11 19.05 -1.61 6.11
C THR A 11 18.26 -2.88 6.38
N LYS A 12 18.97 -3.99 6.60
CA LYS A 12 18.30 -5.25 6.91
C LYS A 12 17.70 -5.18 8.31
N PRO A 13 16.38 -5.38 8.46
CA PRO A 13 15.73 -5.30 9.75
C PRO A 13 16.19 -6.44 10.68
N THR A 14 16.28 -6.16 11.97
CA THR A 14 16.46 -7.20 12.99
C THR A 14 15.11 -7.61 13.53
N ILE A 15 14.57 -8.71 13.00
CA ILE A 15 13.24 -9.22 13.35
C ILE A 15 13.24 -10.75 13.40
N ASP A 16 12.45 -11.33 14.29
CA ASP A 16 12.26 -12.78 14.39
C ASP A 16 11.23 -13.24 13.37
N THR A 17 11.67 -13.85 12.27
CA THR A 17 10.83 -14.28 11.17
C THR A 17 9.92 -15.47 11.48
N SER A 18 10.09 -16.11 12.64
CA SER A 18 9.22 -17.21 13.09
C SER A 18 7.96 -16.73 13.82
N LYS A 19 7.89 -15.44 14.15
CA LYS A 19 6.76 -14.86 14.86
C LYS A 19 5.76 -14.22 13.90
N THR A 20 4.51 -14.18 14.37
CA THR A 20 3.46 -13.37 13.75
C THR A 20 3.39 -12.02 14.45
N TYR A 21 3.23 -10.96 13.69
CA TYR A 21 3.18 -9.58 14.16
C TYR A 21 1.84 -8.93 13.81
N THR A 22 1.51 -7.87 14.51
CA THR A 22 0.49 -6.93 14.07
C THR A 22 1.14 -5.77 13.30
N PRO A 23 0.42 -5.07 12.41
CA PRO A 23 0.92 -3.84 11.77
C PRO A 23 1.47 -2.82 12.77
N ALA A 24 0.79 -2.65 13.91
CA ALA A 24 1.22 -1.73 14.97
C ALA A 24 2.56 -2.14 15.61
N GLU A 25 2.81 -3.44 15.78
CA GLU A 25 4.10 -3.91 16.31
C GLU A 25 5.26 -3.66 15.35
N LEU A 26 5.05 -3.81 14.04
CA LEU A 26 6.05 -3.47 13.03
C LEU A 26 6.33 -1.96 13.02
N TYR A 27 5.27 -1.16 13.01
CA TYR A 27 5.40 0.31 13.08
C TYR A 27 6.17 0.78 14.33
N ASN A 28 5.86 0.23 15.51
CA ASN A 28 6.54 0.56 16.76
C ASN A 28 8.04 0.15 16.76
N LYS A 29 8.43 -0.75 15.88
CA LYS A 29 9.84 -1.14 15.65
C LYS A 29 10.53 -0.27 14.60
N GLY A 30 9.83 0.70 14.00
CA GLY A 30 10.35 1.51 12.90
C GLY A 30 10.52 0.71 11.60
N LEU A 31 9.66 -0.29 11.39
CA LEU A 31 9.70 -1.16 10.21
C LEU A 31 8.55 -0.85 9.28
N SER A 32 8.86 -0.80 7.99
CA SER A 32 7.89 -0.74 6.91
C SER A 32 7.62 -2.12 6.36
N TYR A 33 6.44 -2.32 5.74
CA TYR A 33 6.10 -3.59 5.11
C TYR A 33 5.26 -3.41 3.84
N ILE A 34 5.30 -4.42 2.98
CA ILE A 34 4.48 -4.53 1.78
C ILE A 34 4.01 -5.99 1.61
N ALA A 35 2.75 -6.19 1.23
CA ALA A 35 2.19 -7.53 1.02
C ALA A 35 2.87 -8.23 -0.17
N ILE A 36 3.15 -9.53 -0.02
CA ILE A 36 3.85 -10.32 -1.06
C ILE A 36 2.94 -10.57 -2.26
N ASP A 37 1.65 -10.67 -2.03
CA ASP A 37 0.61 -10.86 -3.04
C ASP A 37 0.11 -9.57 -3.71
N ASP A 38 0.72 -8.42 -3.38
CA ASP A 38 0.47 -7.17 -4.09
C ASP A 38 0.99 -7.30 -5.54
N ASN A 39 0.07 -7.35 -6.49
CA ASN A 39 0.36 -7.50 -7.92
C ASN A 39 1.25 -6.39 -8.50
N ASN A 40 1.48 -5.31 -7.75
CA ASN A 40 2.31 -4.18 -8.11
C ASN A 40 3.59 -4.07 -7.27
N ILE A 41 3.98 -5.12 -6.56
CA ILE A 41 5.14 -5.07 -5.66
C ILE A 41 6.43 -4.67 -6.38
N GLU A 42 6.63 -5.19 -7.60
CA GLU A 42 7.82 -4.89 -8.42
C GLU A 42 7.90 -3.42 -8.81
N ASN A 43 6.76 -2.74 -8.93
CA ASN A 43 6.69 -1.31 -9.20
C ASN A 43 6.95 -0.47 -7.95
N ARG A 44 6.69 -1.01 -6.76
CA ARG A 44 6.85 -0.28 -5.49
C ARG A 44 8.20 -0.49 -4.84
N LEU A 45 8.74 -1.70 -4.92
CA LEU A 45 10.00 -2.06 -4.27
C LEU A 45 10.89 -2.86 -5.24
N PRO A 46 12.02 -2.29 -5.71
CA PRO A 46 12.89 -2.95 -6.66
C PRO A 46 13.40 -4.30 -6.16
N GLN A 47 13.45 -5.31 -7.04
CA GLN A 47 13.86 -6.67 -6.69
C GLN A 47 15.22 -6.74 -6.00
N LYS A 48 16.18 -5.91 -6.42
CA LYS A 48 17.52 -5.82 -5.78
C LYS A 48 17.44 -5.44 -4.30
N ILE A 49 16.47 -4.60 -3.93
CA ILE A 49 16.21 -4.19 -2.55
C ILE A 49 15.55 -5.34 -1.79
N ILE A 50 14.55 -5.97 -2.41
CA ILE A 50 13.86 -7.12 -1.81
C ILE A 50 14.88 -8.21 -1.43
N ASP A 51 15.72 -8.63 -2.37
CA ASP A 51 16.68 -9.72 -2.20
C ASP A 51 17.71 -9.45 -1.10
N LYS A 52 18.11 -8.19 -0.94
CA LYS A 52 19.20 -7.82 -0.03
C LYS A 52 18.72 -7.39 1.35
N TYR A 53 17.61 -6.65 1.42
CA TYR A 53 17.20 -5.94 2.64
C TYR A 53 15.87 -6.38 3.22
N CYS A 54 15.02 -7.09 2.47
CA CYS A 54 13.75 -7.52 2.99
C CYS A 54 13.83 -8.86 3.72
N GLN A 55 12.94 -9.02 4.69
CA GLN A 55 12.68 -10.30 5.35
C GLN A 55 11.19 -10.60 5.28
N ILE A 56 10.85 -11.88 5.10
CA ILE A 56 9.45 -12.31 5.08
C ILE A 56 9.02 -12.61 6.51
N VAL A 57 7.90 -12.00 6.91
CA VAL A 57 7.23 -12.31 8.16
C VAL A 57 5.74 -12.50 7.91
N THR A 58 5.05 -13.14 8.86
CA THR A 58 3.60 -13.19 8.87
C THR A 58 3.07 -12.06 9.74
N ILE A 59 2.08 -11.33 9.24
CA ILE A 59 1.30 -10.39 10.06
C ILE A 59 -0.15 -10.85 10.14
N THR A 60 -0.85 -10.38 11.18
CA THR A 60 -2.30 -10.50 11.27
C THR A 60 -2.94 -9.22 10.73
N GLU A 61 -3.84 -9.37 9.77
CA GLU A 61 -4.62 -8.26 9.24
C GLU A 61 -6.10 -8.48 9.55
N GLU A 62 -6.76 -7.40 9.96
CA GLU A 62 -8.19 -7.39 10.16
C GLU A 62 -8.88 -7.03 8.85
N VAL A 63 -9.63 -7.97 8.29
CA VAL A 63 -10.37 -7.81 7.04
C VAL A 63 -11.85 -8.03 7.30
N ILE A 64 -12.69 -7.49 6.42
CA ILE A 64 -14.12 -7.75 6.53
C ILE A 64 -14.41 -9.19 6.14
N ASP A 65 -15.26 -9.82 6.94
CA ASP A 65 -15.71 -11.18 6.72
C ASP A 65 -16.96 -11.18 5.82
N PRO A 66 -16.87 -11.67 4.56
CA PRO A 66 -18.03 -11.77 3.70
C PRO A 66 -19.20 -12.55 4.30
N GLU A 67 -18.90 -13.59 5.09
CA GLU A 67 -19.93 -14.43 5.72
C GLU A 67 -20.73 -13.65 6.77
N LYS A 68 -20.09 -12.69 7.42
CA LYS A 68 -20.75 -11.84 8.42
C LYS A 68 -21.53 -10.69 7.79
N ILE A 69 -21.05 -10.15 6.66
CA ILE A 69 -21.66 -8.99 6.01
C ILE A 69 -22.81 -9.35 5.06
N LEU A 70 -22.73 -10.49 4.36
CA LEU A 70 -23.77 -10.93 3.43
C LEU A 70 -25.17 -11.01 4.05
N PRO A 71 -25.37 -11.56 5.27
CA PRO A 71 -26.68 -11.56 5.92
C PRO A 71 -27.25 -10.17 6.16
N TYR A 72 -26.39 -9.19 6.47
CA TYR A 72 -26.79 -7.80 6.63
C TYR A 72 -27.30 -7.21 5.30
N PHE A 73 -26.59 -7.46 4.18
CA PHE A 73 -27.04 -7.04 2.86
C PHE A 73 -28.39 -7.67 2.46
N LYS A 74 -28.56 -8.96 2.76
CA LYS A 74 -29.80 -9.66 2.50
C LYS A 74 -31.00 -9.01 3.20
N GLU A 75 -30.80 -8.53 4.41
CA GLU A 75 -31.84 -7.89 5.21
C GLU A 75 -32.11 -6.45 4.79
N LYS A 76 -31.04 -5.65 4.64
CA LYS A 76 -31.13 -4.19 4.46
C LYS A 76 -31.16 -3.76 2.99
N TYR A 77 -30.53 -4.54 2.10
CA TYR A 77 -30.34 -4.21 0.69
C TYR A 77 -30.57 -5.46 -0.18
N PRO A 78 -31.82 -6.00 -0.24
CA PRO A 78 -32.11 -7.28 -0.87
C PRO A 78 -31.79 -7.29 -2.38
N ASP A 79 -31.99 -6.17 -3.08
CA ASP A 79 -31.68 -6.07 -4.51
C ASP A 79 -30.17 -6.13 -4.76
N THR A 80 -29.38 -5.46 -3.92
CA THR A 80 -27.91 -5.51 -3.98
C THR A 80 -27.41 -6.92 -3.67
N TYR A 81 -27.97 -7.57 -2.65
CA TYR A 81 -27.65 -8.95 -2.31
C TYR A 81 -27.96 -9.92 -3.47
N ALA A 82 -29.12 -9.76 -4.10
CA ALA A 82 -29.51 -10.59 -5.25
C ALA A 82 -28.53 -10.41 -6.42
N ASN A 83 -28.08 -9.19 -6.68
CA ASN A 83 -27.11 -8.91 -7.73
C ASN A 83 -25.71 -9.49 -7.42
N ILE A 84 -25.25 -9.39 -6.18
CA ILE A 84 -23.98 -9.98 -5.74
C ILE A 84 -23.99 -11.50 -5.93
N THR A 85 -25.05 -12.16 -5.47
CA THR A 85 -25.17 -13.62 -5.52
C THR A 85 -25.42 -14.16 -6.92
N ALA A 86 -26.11 -13.41 -7.79
CA ALA A 86 -26.39 -13.82 -9.15
C ALA A 86 -25.16 -13.77 -10.08
N ASN A 87 -24.21 -12.89 -9.78
CA ASN A 87 -23.06 -12.63 -10.64
C ASN A 87 -21.73 -13.23 -10.11
N ASP A 88 -21.78 -14.06 -9.06
CA ASP A 88 -20.59 -14.67 -8.45
C ASP A 88 -19.51 -13.64 -8.07
N THR A 89 -19.97 -12.47 -7.63
CA THR A 89 -19.14 -11.29 -7.41
C THR A 89 -18.32 -11.44 -6.13
N ASN A 90 -17.00 -11.25 -6.21
CA ASN A 90 -16.16 -11.18 -5.02
C ASN A 90 -16.40 -9.85 -4.28
N LEU A 91 -16.70 -9.97 -2.98
CA LEU A 91 -16.85 -8.81 -2.11
C LEU A 91 -15.46 -8.26 -1.80
N CYS A 92 -15.09 -7.14 -2.43
CA CYS A 92 -13.93 -6.37 -2.01
C CYS A 92 -14.37 -5.25 -1.08
N VAL A 93 -13.73 -5.17 0.04
CA VAL A 93 -14.11 -4.22 1.07
C VAL A 93 -13.17 -3.04 1.11
N GLY A 94 -13.73 -1.87 0.93
CA GLY A 94 -13.07 -0.60 1.23
C GLY A 94 -13.07 -0.29 2.73
N SER A 95 -12.17 0.57 3.14
CA SER A 95 -11.80 0.94 4.51
C SER A 95 -12.96 1.10 5.50
N VAL A 96 -12.79 0.54 6.69
CA VAL A 96 -13.52 0.96 7.90
C VAL A 96 -13.09 2.38 8.24
N LYS A 97 -13.97 3.35 8.08
CA LYS A 97 -13.66 4.76 8.38
C LYS A 97 -13.82 5.12 9.86
N SER A 98 -14.69 4.41 10.54
CA SER A 98 -14.91 4.52 11.99
C SER A 98 -15.64 3.29 12.49
N ALA A 99 -15.74 3.12 13.82
CA ALA A 99 -16.54 2.04 14.41
C ALA A 99 -18.04 2.09 14.01
N ASP A 100 -18.50 3.24 13.53
CA ASP A 100 -19.91 3.52 13.23
C ASP A 100 -20.20 3.61 11.72
N GLU A 101 -19.19 3.58 10.85
CA GLU A 101 -19.36 3.74 9.42
C GLU A 101 -18.45 2.80 8.63
N ILE A 102 -19.07 1.92 7.85
CA ILE A 102 -18.38 0.96 7.00
C ILE A 102 -18.79 1.21 5.57
N THR A 103 -17.81 1.43 4.71
CA THR A 103 -18.03 1.52 3.27
C THR A 103 -17.66 0.18 2.66
N VAL A 104 -18.65 -0.50 2.10
CA VAL A 104 -18.46 -1.73 1.33
C VAL A 104 -18.44 -1.36 -0.16
N ILE A 105 -17.34 -1.64 -0.82
CA ILE A 105 -17.21 -1.50 -2.26
C ILE A 105 -17.35 -2.89 -2.86
N ILE A 106 -18.38 -3.09 -3.67
CA ILE A 106 -18.57 -4.32 -4.43
C ILE A 106 -17.93 -4.07 -5.79
N THR A 107 -16.84 -4.78 -6.04
CA THR A 107 -16.19 -4.78 -7.36
C THR A 107 -16.54 -6.06 -8.08
N ASP A 108 -17.10 -5.92 -9.30
CA ASP A 108 -17.29 -7.05 -10.20
C ASP A 108 -15.98 -7.32 -10.95
N TYR A 109 -15.42 -8.52 -10.75
CA TYR A 109 -14.23 -8.99 -11.46
C TYR A 109 -14.58 -9.60 -12.85
N ASN A 110 -15.84 -9.68 -13.23
CA ASN A 110 -16.22 -10.18 -14.52
C ASN A 110 -16.20 -9.03 -15.55
N HIS A 111 -15.23 -9.04 -16.44
CA HIS A 111 -14.95 -8.02 -17.46
C HIS A 111 -16.12 -7.60 -18.38
N THR A 112 -17.30 -8.13 -18.18
CA THR A 112 -18.48 -7.85 -19.01
C THR A 112 -19.42 -6.80 -18.40
N ILE A 113 -19.25 -6.39 -17.16
CA ILE A 113 -20.15 -5.43 -16.50
C ILE A 113 -19.35 -4.31 -15.83
N ASP A 114 -18.93 -3.36 -16.64
CA ASP A 114 -18.21 -2.13 -16.25
C ASP A 114 -19.07 -1.16 -15.39
N LYS A 115 -20.14 -1.62 -14.73
CA LYS A 115 -21.18 -0.75 -14.18
C LYS A 115 -21.65 -0.98 -12.75
N LEU A 116 -21.10 -1.92 -11.99
CA LEU A 116 -21.52 -2.13 -10.60
C LEU A 116 -20.41 -1.80 -9.61
N HIS A 117 -19.97 -0.55 -9.56
CA HIS A 117 -19.40 0.02 -8.34
C HIS A 117 -20.56 0.45 -7.44
N ALA A 118 -21.09 -0.45 -6.64
CA ALA A 118 -22.02 -0.08 -5.60
C ALA A 118 -21.18 0.24 -4.33
N SER A 119 -21.03 1.52 -4.03
CA SER A 119 -20.54 1.94 -2.72
C SER A 119 -21.73 1.99 -1.77
N VAL A 120 -21.78 1.09 -0.81
CA VAL A 120 -22.80 1.09 0.24
C VAL A 120 -22.15 1.52 1.55
N THR A 121 -22.56 2.68 2.06
CA THR A 121 -22.15 3.14 3.38
C THR A 121 -23.14 2.58 4.41
N ILE A 122 -22.64 1.75 5.32
CA ILE A 122 -23.40 1.20 6.42
C ILE A 122 -23.13 2.08 7.62
N THR A 123 -24.15 2.82 8.08
CA THR A 123 -24.04 3.61 9.30
C THR A 123 -24.71 2.85 10.43
N SER A 124 -23.95 2.52 11.46
CA SER A 124 -24.50 1.93 12.69
C SER A 124 -24.81 3.05 13.69
N GLN A 125 -26.07 3.27 13.94
CA GLN A 125 -26.45 4.03 15.13
C GLN A 125 -26.43 3.09 16.33
N ASN A 126 -25.33 3.12 17.11
CA ASN A 126 -25.17 2.45 18.40
C ASN A 126 -25.09 0.90 18.41
N GLN A 127 -24.68 0.24 17.34
CA GLN A 127 -24.34 -1.19 17.35
C GLN A 127 -22.92 -1.41 16.89
N GLN A 128 -22.12 -2.07 17.70
CA GLN A 128 -20.81 -2.57 17.33
C GLN A 128 -21.01 -3.76 16.39
N PHE A 129 -20.75 -3.59 15.08
CA PHE A 129 -20.79 -4.70 14.14
C PHE A 129 -19.47 -5.48 14.24
N ASP A 130 -19.53 -6.70 14.72
CA ASP A 130 -18.46 -7.66 14.53
C ASP A 130 -18.58 -8.27 13.12
N ILE A 131 -18.09 -7.53 12.12
CA ILE A 131 -18.12 -7.96 10.72
C ILE A 131 -16.72 -8.28 10.19
N THR A 132 -15.73 -8.21 11.05
CA THR A 132 -14.34 -8.45 10.68
C THR A 132 -13.89 -9.85 11.08
N LYS A 133 -12.86 -10.33 10.42
CA LYS A 133 -12.05 -11.47 10.83
C LYS A 133 -10.58 -11.14 10.68
N THR A 134 -9.76 -11.81 11.47
CA THR A 134 -8.31 -11.69 11.38
C THR A 134 -7.76 -12.79 10.49
N ILE A 135 -6.98 -12.42 9.49
CA ILE A 135 -6.28 -13.35 8.60
C ILE A 135 -4.77 -13.19 8.71
N PRO A 136 -3.98 -14.28 8.60
CA PRO A 136 -2.55 -14.19 8.45
C PRO A 136 -2.20 -13.87 7.00
N ILE A 137 -1.34 -12.86 6.78
CA ILE A 137 -0.76 -12.55 5.48
C ILE A 137 0.76 -12.51 5.57
N GLN A 138 1.43 -12.88 4.49
CA GLN A 138 2.88 -12.74 4.38
C GLN A 138 3.24 -11.39 3.79
N VAL A 139 4.25 -10.75 4.39
CA VAL A 139 4.73 -9.44 3.97
C VAL A 139 6.24 -9.42 3.88
N TYR A 140 6.77 -8.61 2.96
CA TYR A 140 8.16 -8.17 3.03
C TYR A 140 8.27 -7.05 4.05
N VAL A 141 9.17 -7.22 5.02
CA VAL A 141 9.50 -6.19 6.02
C VAL A 141 10.87 -5.64 5.71
N TYR A 142 11.00 -4.32 5.76
CA TYR A 142 12.24 -3.61 5.51
C TYR A 142 12.36 -2.40 6.44
N GLN A 143 13.55 -1.85 6.53
CA GLN A 143 13.84 -0.65 7.30
C GLN A 143 14.57 0.35 6.41
N THR A 144 14.16 1.61 6.48
CA THR A 144 14.80 2.71 5.76
C THR A 144 15.23 3.81 6.73
N GLU A 145 16.21 4.57 6.28
CA GLU A 145 16.67 5.81 6.89
C GLU A 145 16.68 6.89 5.80
N GLU A 146 16.03 8.02 6.07
CA GLU A 146 16.10 9.19 5.20
C GLU A 146 17.52 9.75 5.21
N VAL A 147 18.16 9.82 4.06
CA VAL A 147 19.53 10.37 3.91
C VAL A 147 19.53 11.68 3.13
N ASP A 148 18.46 11.96 2.37
CA ASP A 148 18.23 13.26 1.73
C ASP A 148 16.75 13.50 1.49
N TYR A 149 16.36 14.76 1.41
CA TYR A 149 14.97 15.17 1.24
C TYR A 149 14.87 16.48 0.45
N GLN A 150 13.91 16.55 -0.48
CA GLN A 150 13.53 17.77 -1.16
C GLN A 150 12.03 17.88 -1.30
N ARG A 151 11.49 19.04 -0.95
CA ARG A 151 10.09 19.36 -1.15
C ARG A 151 9.93 20.32 -2.33
N LYS A 152 9.18 19.89 -3.37
CA LYS A 152 8.95 20.68 -4.60
C LYS A 152 10.23 20.96 -5.40
N GLY A 153 10.15 21.84 -6.37
CA GLY A 153 11.29 22.37 -7.10
C GLY A 153 11.64 21.66 -8.39
N LEU A 154 10.99 20.55 -8.74
CA LEU A 154 11.16 19.93 -10.04
C LEU A 154 10.45 20.72 -11.13
N ASN A 155 11.05 20.75 -12.32
CA ASN A 155 10.40 21.19 -13.54
C ASN A 155 9.55 20.06 -14.17
N GLU A 156 8.87 20.35 -15.27
CA GLU A 156 8.01 19.37 -15.97
C GLU A 156 8.77 18.10 -16.39
N TYR A 157 10.01 18.26 -16.85
CA TYR A 157 10.86 17.15 -17.23
C TYR A 157 11.23 16.29 -16.02
N GLY A 158 11.60 16.90 -14.90
CA GLY A 158 11.90 16.19 -13.67
C GLY A 158 10.73 15.37 -13.14
N TRP A 159 9.51 15.88 -13.28
CA TRP A 159 8.31 15.12 -12.92
C TRP A 159 8.17 13.80 -13.71
N SER A 160 8.52 13.81 -15.00
CA SER A 160 8.43 12.62 -15.86
C SER A 160 9.44 11.52 -15.52
N LEU A 161 10.48 11.85 -14.77
CA LEU A 161 11.54 10.92 -14.35
C LEU A 161 11.32 10.32 -12.97
N LEU A 162 10.32 10.80 -12.21
CA LEU A 162 10.00 10.27 -10.88
C LEU A 162 9.47 8.83 -10.98
N PRO A 163 9.73 8.01 -9.95
CA PRO A 163 9.01 6.76 -9.78
C PRO A 163 7.51 7.02 -9.56
N GLU A 164 6.70 6.00 -9.70
CA GLU A 164 5.28 6.06 -9.31
C GLU A 164 5.14 6.51 -7.85
N ASN A 165 3.97 7.08 -7.52
CA ASN A 165 3.70 7.57 -6.17
C ASN A 165 3.92 6.47 -5.12
N CYS A 166 4.72 6.77 -4.10
CA CYS A 166 5.13 5.83 -3.05
C CYS A 166 5.94 4.61 -3.53
N ALA A 167 6.49 4.65 -4.75
CA ALA A 167 7.37 3.62 -5.25
C ALA A 167 8.85 4.02 -5.09
N TYR A 168 9.72 3.01 -4.99
CA TYR A 168 11.16 3.20 -4.91
C TYR A 168 11.84 2.96 -6.28
N SER A 169 12.79 3.80 -6.63
CA SER A 169 13.62 3.64 -7.82
C SER A 169 15.10 3.54 -7.46
N THR A 170 15.75 2.51 -8.00
CA THR A 170 17.21 2.34 -7.94
C THR A 170 17.90 2.74 -9.24
N ASN A 171 17.22 3.48 -10.13
CA ASN A 171 17.75 3.90 -11.41
C ASN A 171 18.67 5.13 -11.23
N TYR A 172 19.98 4.89 -11.16
CA TYR A 172 20.98 5.95 -11.03
C TYR A 172 20.98 6.93 -12.20
N ASN A 173 20.73 6.46 -13.43
CA ASN A 173 20.72 7.35 -14.59
C ASN A 173 19.56 8.37 -14.50
N ASN A 174 18.37 7.93 -14.09
CA ASN A 174 17.26 8.85 -13.85
C ASN A 174 17.60 9.86 -12.74
N LEU A 175 18.29 9.44 -11.70
CA LEU A 175 18.73 10.35 -10.63
C LEU A 175 19.71 11.41 -11.18
N VAL A 176 20.65 11.01 -12.02
CA VAL A 176 21.60 11.94 -12.69
C VAL A 176 20.86 12.97 -13.54
N GLU A 177 19.87 12.53 -14.31
CA GLU A 177 19.05 13.42 -15.14
C GLU A 177 18.18 14.35 -14.30
N LEU A 178 17.57 13.84 -13.23
CA LEU A 178 16.80 14.63 -12.25
C LEU A 178 17.65 15.77 -11.67
N VAL A 179 18.88 15.50 -11.31
CA VAL A 179 19.79 16.50 -10.73
C VAL A 179 20.28 17.49 -11.79
N ASN A 180 20.63 17.03 -12.98
CA ASN A 180 21.23 17.89 -14.00
C ASN A 180 20.18 18.77 -14.71
N GLU A 181 18.99 18.24 -14.96
CA GLU A 181 17.97 18.86 -15.80
C GLU A 181 16.60 18.97 -15.15
N GLY A 182 16.30 18.12 -14.16
CA GLY A 182 14.98 18.00 -13.52
C GLY A 182 14.73 18.97 -12.36
N GLY A 183 15.78 19.58 -11.80
CA GLY A 183 15.67 20.48 -10.65
C GLY A 183 15.85 19.83 -9.28
N LEU A 184 16.29 18.57 -9.23
CA LEU A 184 16.63 17.92 -7.97
C LEU A 184 18.00 18.39 -7.44
N SER A 185 18.13 18.48 -6.12
CA SER A 185 19.38 18.91 -5.47
C SER A 185 20.54 17.96 -5.76
N ARG A 186 21.74 18.54 -5.93
CA ARG A 186 22.96 17.77 -6.14
C ARG A 186 23.37 16.91 -4.93
N SER A 187 22.86 17.21 -3.74
CA SER A 187 23.09 16.42 -2.54
C SER A 187 22.63 14.97 -2.71
N PHE A 188 21.56 14.73 -3.48
CA PHE A 188 21.06 13.39 -3.75
C PHE A 188 22.10 12.50 -4.45
N LEU A 189 22.87 13.05 -5.40
CA LEU A 189 23.98 12.32 -6.02
C LEU A 189 25.12 12.05 -5.04
N ASN A 190 25.41 13.01 -4.17
CA ASN A 190 26.50 12.88 -3.18
C ASN A 190 26.17 11.83 -2.11
N ASN A 191 24.90 11.65 -1.81
CA ASN A 191 24.40 10.72 -0.80
C ASN A 191 23.98 9.36 -1.40
N TRP A 192 24.04 9.21 -2.74
CA TRP A 192 23.70 7.94 -3.38
C TRP A 192 24.74 6.86 -3.08
N ILE A 193 24.27 5.69 -2.69
CA ILE A 193 25.06 4.47 -2.50
C ILE A 193 24.40 3.37 -3.33
N ASP A 194 25.08 2.93 -4.38
CA ASP A 194 24.53 1.91 -5.29
C ASP A 194 24.20 0.61 -4.55
N GLY A 195 23.00 0.10 -4.81
CA GLY A 195 22.46 -1.10 -4.17
C GLY A 195 22.12 -0.96 -2.69
N GLU A 196 22.17 0.27 -2.12
CA GLU A 196 21.77 0.55 -0.73
C GLU A 196 20.72 1.66 -0.62
N THR A 197 20.74 2.63 -1.56
CA THR A 197 19.79 3.74 -1.56
C THR A 197 18.80 3.62 -2.72
N ALA A 198 17.63 4.18 -2.50
CA ALA A 198 16.62 4.34 -3.55
C ALA A 198 15.91 5.69 -3.41
N LEU A 199 15.50 6.22 -4.56
CA LEU A 199 14.68 7.43 -4.66
C LEU A 199 13.22 7.04 -4.49
N MET A 200 12.49 7.78 -3.66
CA MET A 200 11.05 7.68 -3.50
C MET A 200 10.40 9.04 -3.65
N ALA A 201 9.25 9.10 -4.28
CA ALA A 201 8.46 10.30 -4.41
C ALA A 201 7.04 10.09 -3.86
N TRP A 202 6.51 11.12 -3.21
CA TRP A 202 5.16 11.12 -2.66
C TRP A 202 4.43 12.42 -3.04
N TRP A 203 3.21 12.27 -3.64
CA TRP A 203 2.35 13.41 -4.03
C TRP A 203 0.86 13.11 -3.91
#